data_f8b3dffe04f4634994d8b1ae41e21576
#
_entry.id   f8b3dffe04f4634994d8b1ae41e21576
#
_cell.length_a   1.000
_cell.length_b   1.000
_cell.length_c   1.000
_cell.angle_alpha   90.00
_cell.angle_beta   90.00
_cell.angle_gamma   90.00
#
_symmetry.space_group_name_H-M   'P 1'
#
loop_
_entity.id
_entity.type
_entity.pdbx_description
1 polymer ?
#
loop_
_entity_poly.entity_id
_entity_poly.type
_entity_poly.pdbx_seq_one_letter_code
_entity_poly.pdbx_strand_id
1 'polypeptide(L)'
;MKVTLRAWKTTDATSLASALSNKKVLNNLRDGLPYPYTEKDALEYINFILASNAQETFAYAIDVDGAAVGSIGAFRQQNIHSRTAELGYYLAEEYWGRDIMTEAVRQLCEKIFKETDILRIFAEPFAYNIGSRRVLEKAGFQFEGILKNNAVKNGQVLDMALYAYVRQDTQLPVRRLYPEEIQDALDLSWEVFQQFEAPEYSEEGIQEFRKSLDDKERTRNLKFYGTFEDSCLIGTLCMREPQHIGGFFVKADYQGKGLGRALFDTMRKDYDKQEFTVNSSPYAVEIYRHLGFEETDTEQTVNGIRFTPMKYT
;
A
#
# COMPACT_ATOMS: atom_id res chain seq x y z
N MET A 1 -0.90 -15.72 -21.52
CA MET A 1 -1.43 -14.35 -21.79
C MET A 1 -0.91 -13.43 -20.72
N LYS A 2 -0.18 -12.39 -21.08
CA LYS A 2 0.34 -11.40 -20.10
C LYS A 2 -0.65 -10.24 -20.04
N VAL A 3 -1.17 -9.94 -18.85
CA VAL A 3 -2.05 -8.80 -18.59
C VAL A 3 -1.20 -7.67 -18.02
N THR A 4 -1.30 -6.47 -18.57
CA THR A 4 -0.61 -5.28 -18.07
C THR A 4 -1.53 -4.07 -18.07
N LEU A 5 -1.35 -3.18 -17.11
CA LEU A 5 -2.00 -1.87 -17.10
C LEU A 5 -1.07 -0.82 -17.71
N ARG A 6 -1.55 -0.07 -18.68
CA ARG A 6 -0.80 1.01 -19.30
C ARG A 6 -1.64 2.26 -19.53
N ALA A 7 -0.98 3.39 -19.71
CA ALA A 7 -1.66 4.60 -20.15
C ALA A 7 -2.37 4.36 -21.49
N TRP A 8 -3.50 5.04 -21.66
CA TRP A 8 -4.23 5.06 -22.92
C TRP A 8 -3.41 5.70 -24.03
N LYS A 9 -3.62 5.24 -25.26
CA LYS A 9 -3.10 5.82 -26.49
C LYS A 9 -4.26 6.21 -27.39
N THR A 10 -4.13 7.26 -28.16
CA THR A 10 -5.17 7.67 -29.13
C THR A 10 -5.44 6.57 -30.16
N THR A 11 -4.45 5.73 -30.44
CA THR A 11 -4.59 4.56 -31.33
C THR A 11 -5.47 3.45 -30.76
N ASP A 12 -5.83 3.49 -29.48
CA ASP A 12 -6.73 2.52 -28.84
C ASP A 12 -8.23 2.82 -29.12
N ALA A 13 -8.55 3.95 -29.75
CA ALA A 13 -9.92 4.43 -29.94
C ALA A 13 -10.82 3.39 -30.66
N THR A 14 -10.31 2.72 -31.68
CA THR A 14 -11.06 1.68 -32.43
C THR A 14 -11.41 0.49 -31.52
N SER A 15 -10.44 -0.01 -30.73
CA SER A 15 -10.67 -1.11 -29.78
C SER A 15 -11.68 -0.72 -28.70
N LEU A 16 -11.55 0.50 -28.17
CA LEU A 16 -12.47 1.03 -27.16
C LEU A 16 -13.89 1.16 -27.70
N ALA A 17 -14.04 1.72 -28.90
CA ALA A 17 -15.34 1.87 -29.57
C ALA A 17 -16.01 0.52 -29.84
N SER A 18 -15.25 -0.47 -30.31
CA SER A 18 -15.74 -1.82 -30.53
C SER A 18 -16.24 -2.47 -29.23
N ALA A 19 -15.47 -2.40 -28.14
CA ALA A 19 -15.85 -2.97 -26.86
C ALA A 19 -17.13 -2.36 -26.28
N LEU A 20 -17.27 -1.03 -26.36
CA LEU A 20 -18.42 -0.27 -25.83
C LEU A 20 -19.64 -0.26 -26.76
N SER A 21 -19.50 -0.63 -28.03
CA SER A 21 -20.66 -0.85 -28.92
C SER A 21 -21.35 -2.21 -28.69
N ASN A 22 -20.87 -3.01 -27.75
CA ASN A 22 -21.49 -4.27 -27.34
C ASN A 22 -22.51 -4.04 -26.22
N LYS A 23 -23.81 -4.33 -26.49
CA LYS A 23 -24.89 -4.17 -25.50
C LYS A 23 -24.69 -5.02 -24.23
N LYS A 24 -24.06 -6.19 -24.33
CA LYS A 24 -23.80 -7.02 -23.14
C LYS A 24 -22.80 -6.33 -22.22
N VAL A 25 -21.83 -5.58 -22.75
CA VAL A 25 -20.92 -4.74 -21.97
C VAL A 25 -21.68 -3.54 -21.41
N LEU A 26 -22.36 -2.77 -22.26
CA LEU A 26 -23.05 -1.54 -21.85
C LEU A 26 -24.15 -1.76 -20.81
N ASN A 27 -24.87 -2.89 -20.85
CA ASN A 27 -25.93 -3.18 -19.88
C ASN A 27 -25.38 -3.32 -18.45
N ASN A 28 -24.09 -3.56 -18.29
CA ASN A 28 -23.43 -3.69 -17.00
C ASN A 28 -22.68 -2.43 -16.56
N LEU A 29 -22.74 -1.36 -17.36
CA LEU A 29 -22.14 -0.06 -17.03
C LEU A 29 -23.22 0.94 -16.62
N ARG A 30 -22.78 2.04 -15.97
CA ARG A 30 -23.63 3.17 -15.64
C ARG A 30 -24.13 3.86 -16.93
N ASP A 31 -25.23 4.59 -16.82
CA ASP A 31 -25.73 5.42 -17.92
C ASP A 31 -24.78 6.59 -18.23
N GLY A 32 -24.95 7.17 -19.41
CA GLY A 32 -24.13 8.31 -19.86
C GLY A 32 -23.22 7.98 -21.06
N LEU A 33 -23.08 6.70 -21.43
CA LEU A 33 -22.38 6.33 -22.64
C LEU A 33 -23.36 6.31 -23.82
N PRO A 34 -23.00 6.92 -24.96
CA PRO A 34 -23.85 6.88 -26.16
C PRO A 34 -23.91 5.49 -26.77
N TYR A 35 -24.99 5.22 -27.49
CA TYR A 35 -25.09 3.99 -28.29
C TYR A 35 -25.62 4.31 -29.71
N PRO A 36 -24.91 3.90 -30.77
CA PRO A 36 -23.60 3.21 -30.77
C PRO A 36 -22.49 4.10 -30.19
N TYR A 37 -21.48 3.50 -29.56
CA TYR A 37 -20.30 4.20 -29.10
C TYR A 37 -19.28 4.29 -30.24
N THR A 38 -18.89 5.50 -30.62
CA THR A 38 -18.07 5.75 -31.81
C THR A 38 -16.59 5.93 -31.47
N GLU A 39 -15.71 5.88 -32.48
CA GLU A 39 -14.28 6.23 -32.30
C GLU A 39 -14.09 7.68 -31.86
N LYS A 40 -14.98 8.57 -32.23
CA LYS A 40 -14.95 9.97 -31.77
C LYS A 40 -15.19 10.05 -30.26
N ASP A 41 -16.19 9.33 -29.74
CA ASP A 41 -16.48 9.26 -28.30
C ASP A 41 -15.30 8.64 -27.56
N ALA A 42 -14.67 7.62 -28.14
CA ALA A 42 -13.49 6.97 -27.62
C ALA A 42 -12.29 7.94 -27.53
N LEU A 43 -12.04 8.72 -28.55
CA LEU A 43 -10.97 9.73 -28.57
C LEU A 43 -11.22 10.84 -27.53
N GLU A 44 -12.46 11.30 -27.40
CA GLU A 44 -12.84 12.29 -26.39
C GLU A 44 -12.55 11.74 -24.96
N TYR A 45 -12.95 10.51 -24.68
CA TYR A 45 -12.66 9.85 -23.39
C TYR A 45 -11.16 9.68 -23.15
N ILE A 46 -10.41 9.18 -24.14
CA ILE A 46 -8.96 8.99 -24.01
C ILE A 46 -8.26 10.31 -23.71
N ASN A 47 -8.60 11.38 -24.46
CA ASN A 47 -8.01 12.70 -24.25
C ASN A 47 -8.37 13.27 -22.87
N PHE A 48 -9.62 13.06 -22.42
CA PHE A 48 -10.03 13.45 -21.08
C PHE A 48 -9.18 12.75 -20.00
N ILE A 49 -8.98 11.44 -20.11
CA ILE A 49 -8.16 10.68 -19.15
C ILE A 49 -6.69 11.14 -19.19
N LEU A 50 -6.12 11.35 -20.38
CA LEU A 50 -4.73 11.81 -20.52
C LEU A 50 -4.51 13.24 -19.94
N ALA A 51 -5.54 14.05 -19.90
CA ALA A 51 -5.50 15.39 -19.30
C ALA A 51 -5.88 15.42 -17.81
N SER A 52 -6.37 14.31 -17.25
CA SER A 52 -6.85 14.23 -15.87
C SER A 52 -5.69 14.25 -14.88
N ASN A 53 -5.99 14.70 -13.64
CA ASN A 53 -5.03 14.67 -12.54
C ASN A 53 -4.72 13.22 -12.11
N ALA A 54 -3.48 12.81 -12.29
CA ALA A 54 -3.01 11.47 -11.95
C ALA A 54 -3.08 11.13 -10.44
N GLN A 55 -3.28 12.10 -9.56
CA GLN A 55 -3.48 11.88 -8.12
C GLN A 55 -4.96 11.62 -7.75
N GLU A 56 -5.88 11.92 -8.65
CA GLU A 56 -7.34 11.79 -8.43
C GLU A 56 -7.96 10.72 -9.31
N THR A 57 -7.37 10.48 -10.50
CA THR A 57 -7.90 9.60 -11.53
C THR A 57 -6.85 8.56 -11.94
N PHE A 58 -7.06 7.33 -11.50
CA PHE A 58 -6.18 6.19 -11.81
C PHE A 58 -6.83 5.35 -12.91
N ALA A 59 -6.76 5.80 -14.18
CA ALA A 59 -7.45 5.14 -15.29
C ALA A 59 -6.48 4.61 -16.35
N TYR A 60 -6.59 3.33 -16.66
CA TYR A 60 -5.66 2.60 -17.53
C TYR A 60 -6.39 1.75 -18.57
N ALA A 61 -5.74 1.56 -19.71
CA ALA A 61 -6.08 0.51 -20.64
C ALA A 61 -5.60 -0.83 -20.08
N ILE A 62 -6.44 -1.86 -20.15
CA ILE A 62 -6.05 -3.24 -19.91
C ILE A 62 -5.46 -3.77 -21.21
N ASP A 63 -4.15 -4.03 -21.20
CA ASP A 63 -3.42 -4.52 -22.36
C ASP A 63 -3.19 -6.03 -22.27
N VAL A 64 -3.52 -6.72 -23.33
CA VAL A 64 -3.22 -8.15 -23.52
C VAL A 64 -2.49 -8.30 -24.83
N ASP A 65 -1.24 -8.75 -24.77
CA ASP A 65 -0.40 -9.01 -25.95
C ASP A 65 -0.33 -7.82 -26.91
N GLY A 66 -0.35 -6.57 -26.40
CA GLY A 66 -0.23 -5.32 -27.16
C GLY A 66 -1.56 -4.68 -27.59
N ALA A 67 -2.70 -5.34 -27.34
CA ALA A 67 -4.03 -4.81 -27.65
C ALA A 67 -4.75 -4.30 -26.40
N ALA A 68 -5.40 -3.11 -26.49
CA ALA A 68 -6.29 -2.62 -25.44
C ALA A 68 -7.61 -3.39 -25.49
N VAL A 69 -7.86 -4.25 -24.50
CA VAL A 69 -9.02 -5.16 -24.46
C VAL A 69 -10.09 -4.73 -23.47
N GLY A 70 -9.84 -3.68 -22.70
CA GLY A 70 -10.75 -3.15 -21.70
C GLY A 70 -10.21 -1.92 -21.00
N SER A 71 -10.96 -1.44 -20.03
CA SER A 71 -10.64 -0.30 -19.19
C SER A 71 -10.76 -0.68 -17.71
N ILE A 72 -9.87 -0.11 -16.92
CA ILE A 72 -9.98 -0.15 -15.47
C ILE A 72 -9.58 1.20 -14.91
N GLY A 73 -10.33 1.68 -13.92
CA GLY A 73 -9.99 2.92 -13.23
C GLY A 73 -10.49 2.96 -11.81
N ALA A 74 -9.82 3.76 -10.99
CA ALA A 74 -10.29 4.12 -9.67
C ALA A 74 -10.29 5.65 -9.54
N PHE A 75 -11.36 6.17 -8.96
CA PHE A 75 -11.60 7.61 -8.86
C PHE A 75 -11.66 8.01 -7.39
N ARG A 76 -10.71 8.84 -7.00
CA ARG A 76 -10.63 9.35 -5.61
C ARG A 76 -11.91 10.11 -5.26
N GLN A 77 -12.43 9.83 -4.09
CA GLN A 77 -13.57 10.54 -3.54
C GLN A 77 -13.12 11.85 -2.86
N GLN A 78 -14.07 12.70 -2.49
CA GLN A 78 -13.79 14.03 -1.93
C GLN A 78 -14.21 14.15 -0.46
N ASN A 79 -13.83 15.26 0.17
CA ASN A 79 -14.16 15.60 1.57
C ASN A 79 -13.71 14.50 2.56
N ILE A 80 -14.62 14.06 3.42
CA ILE A 80 -14.36 13.01 4.44
C ILE A 80 -13.99 11.67 3.81
N HIS A 81 -14.25 11.47 2.52
CA HIS A 81 -13.90 10.28 1.76
C HIS A 81 -12.63 10.44 0.93
N SER A 82 -11.82 11.48 1.16
CA SER A 82 -10.61 11.79 0.37
C SER A 82 -9.55 10.68 0.32
N ARG A 83 -9.61 9.72 1.24
CA ARG A 83 -8.76 8.53 1.25
C ARG A 83 -9.48 7.27 0.80
N THR A 84 -10.55 7.43 0.02
CA THR A 84 -11.35 6.36 -0.58
C THR A 84 -11.39 6.55 -2.09
N ALA A 85 -11.40 5.46 -2.87
CA ALA A 85 -11.57 5.51 -4.31
C ALA A 85 -12.64 4.52 -4.78
N GLU A 86 -13.41 4.90 -5.79
CA GLU A 86 -14.37 4.03 -6.44
C GLU A 86 -13.75 3.35 -7.65
N LEU A 87 -13.79 2.02 -7.69
CA LEU A 87 -13.31 1.18 -8.77
C LEU A 87 -14.39 0.97 -9.83
N GLY A 88 -14.06 1.22 -11.09
CA GLY A 88 -14.87 0.89 -12.24
C GLY A 88 -14.06 0.21 -13.33
N TYR A 89 -14.67 -0.73 -14.05
CA TYR A 89 -14.01 -1.46 -15.14
C TYR A 89 -14.98 -2.07 -16.13
N TYR A 90 -14.48 -2.37 -17.32
CA TYR A 90 -15.12 -3.27 -18.29
C TYR A 90 -14.06 -3.99 -19.13
N LEU A 91 -14.47 -5.09 -19.74
CA LEU A 91 -13.67 -5.92 -20.63
C LEU A 91 -14.50 -6.26 -21.85
N ALA A 92 -13.90 -6.27 -23.04
CA ALA A 92 -14.56 -6.74 -24.25
C ALA A 92 -15.00 -8.19 -24.09
N GLU A 93 -16.18 -8.54 -24.62
CA GLU A 93 -16.87 -9.82 -24.34
C GLU A 93 -16.02 -11.05 -24.67
N GLU A 94 -15.24 -11.00 -25.76
CA GLU A 94 -14.37 -12.09 -26.21
C GLU A 94 -13.23 -12.44 -25.22
N TYR A 95 -12.98 -11.56 -24.24
CA TYR A 95 -11.97 -11.77 -23.20
C TYR A 95 -12.54 -12.20 -21.85
N TRP A 96 -13.87 -12.35 -21.74
CA TRP A 96 -14.48 -12.78 -20.47
C TRP A 96 -14.12 -14.22 -20.09
N GLY A 97 -14.16 -14.52 -18.80
CA GLY A 97 -13.91 -15.86 -18.27
C GLY A 97 -12.46 -16.32 -18.28
N ARG A 98 -11.50 -15.41 -18.52
CA ARG A 98 -10.05 -15.73 -18.62
C ARG A 98 -9.21 -15.13 -17.49
N ASP A 99 -9.82 -14.75 -16.38
CA ASP A 99 -9.21 -14.10 -15.21
C ASP A 99 -8.42 -12.80 -15.50
N ILE A 100 -8.51 -12.25 -16.71
CA ILE A 100 -7.85 -11.01 -17.13
C ILE A 100 -8.25 -9.84 -16.21
N MET A 101 -9.56 -9.67 -15.96
CA MET A 101 -10.05 -8.59 -15.12
C MET A 101 -9.64 -8.77 -13.66
N THR A 102 -9.60 -9.99 -13.15
CA THR A 102 -9.12 -10.28 -11.78
C THR A 102 -7.67 -9.82 -11.60
N GLU A 103 -6.82 -10.13 -12.58
CA GLU A 103 -5.42 -9.72 -12.58
C GLU A 103 -5.27 -8.19 -12.69
N ALA A 104 -6.04 -7.56 -13.58
CA ALA A 104 -6.06 -6.11 -13.75
C ALA A 104 -6.47 -5.38 -12.45
N VAL A 105 -7.48 -5.88 -11.74
CA VAL A 105 -7.93 -5.32 -10.46
C VAL A 105 -6.83 -5.43 -9.39
N ARG A 106 -6.14 -6.57 -9.29
CA ARG A 106 -5.02 -6.73 -8.35
C ARG A 106 -3.90 -5.74 -8.63
N GLN A 107 -3.44 -5.66 -9.88
CA GLN A 107 -2.38 -4.71 -10.28
C GLN A 107 -2.75 -3.26 -9.96
N LEU A 108 -3.99 -2.85 -10.23
CA LEU A 108 -4.43 -1.49 -9.93
C LEU A 108 -4.47 -1.23 -8.41
N CYS A 109 -5.01 -2.13 -7.62
CA CYS A 109 -5.09 -1.98 -6.17
C CYS A 109 -3.69 -1.91 -5.54
N GLU A 110 -2.78 -2.80 -5.93
CA GLU A 110 -1.38 -2.79 -5.47
C GLU A 110 -0.69 -1.47 -5.80
N LYS A 111 -0.86 -0.99 -7.06
CA LYS A 111 -0.30 0.28 -7.51
C LYS A 111 -0.84 1.46 -6.68
N ILE A 112 -2.15 1.57 -6.50
CA ILE A 112 -2.78 2.65 -5.74
C ILE A 112 -2.33 2.64 -4.29
N PHE A 113 -2.33 1.48 -3.63
CA PHE A 113 -1.92 1.39 -2.24
C PHE A 113 -0.43 1.65 -2.02
N LYS A 114 0.41 1.37 -3.02
CA LYS A 114 1.85 1.66 -2.98
C LYS A 114 2.16 3.14 -3.20
N GLU A 115 1.44 3.79 -4.11
CA GLU A 115 1.79 5.11 -4.62
C GLU A 115 0.98 6.27 -4.00
N THR A 116 -0.06 5.94 -3.20
CA THR A 116 -0.97 6.95 -2.64
C THR A 116 -1.28 6.69 -1.16
N ASP A 117 -2.02 7.62 -0.56
CA ASP A 117 -2.56 7.51 0.82
C ASP A 117 -3.98 6.92 0.88
N ILE A 118 -4.52 6.39 -0.23
CA ILE A 118 -5.84 5.76 -0.27
C ILE A 118 -5.85 4.54 0.68
N LEU A 119 -6.88 4.47 1.51
CA LEU A 119 -7.09 3.40 2.50
C LEU A 119 -8.11 2.37 2.06
N ARG A 120 -9.01 2.75 1.16
CA ARG A 120 -10.15 1.93 0.76
C ARG A 120 -10.44 2.10 -0.71
N ILE A 121 -10.57 0.99 -1.42
CA ILE A 121 -11.09 0.93 -2.78
C ILE A 121 -12.39 0.16 -2.74
N PHE A 122 -13.49 0.75 -3.21
CA PHE A 122 -14.79 0.09 -3.26
C PHE A 122 -15.32 -0.01 -4.68
N ALA A 123 -16.23 -0.95 -4.91
CA ALA A 123 -16.91 -1.16 -6.18
C ALA A 123 -18.38 -1.52 -5.94
N GLU A 124 -19.24 -1.02 -6.81
CA GLU A 124 -20.68 -1.22 -6.74
C GLU A 124 -21.22 -1.81 -8.06
N PRO A 125 -20.95 -3.09 -8.38
CA PRO A 125 -21.59 -3.75 -9.51
C PRO A 125 -23.08 -3.93 -9.25
N PHE A 126 -23.88 -3.97 -10.32
CA PHE A 126 -25.27 -4.43 -10.22
C PHE A 126 -25.33 -5.80 -9.54
N ALA A 127 -26.25 -6.01 -8.62
CA ALA A 127 -26.34 -7.23 -7.81
C ALA A 127 -26.52 -8.51 -8.68
N TYR A 128 -27.13 -8.38 -9.86
CA TYR A 128 -27.29 -9.47 -10.83
C TYR A 128 -26.00 -9.80 -11.61
N ASN A 129 -25.02 -8.90 -11.64
CA ASN A 129 -23.78 -9.09 -12.39
C ASN A 129 -22.82 -10.02 -11.63
N ILE A 130 -23.14 -11.32 -11.65
CA ILE A 130 -22.33 -12.35 -10.96
C ILE A 130 -20.90 -12.40 -11.50
N GLY A 131 -20.68 -12.10 -12.78
CA GLY A 131 -19.33 -12.06 -13.37
C GLY A 131 -18.43 -11.03 -12.68
N SER A 132 -18.91 -9.79 -12.53
CA SER A 132 -18.19 -8.73 -11.85
C SER A 132 -17.98 -9.03 -10.36
N ARG A 133 -19.00 -9.54 -9.67
CA ARG A 133 -18.91 -9.92 -8.26
C ARG A 133 -17.81 -10.96 -8.00
N ARG A 134 -17.74 -12.01 -8.85
CA ARG A 134 -16.68 -13.03 -8.79
C ARG A 134 -15.28 -12.47 -9.06
N VAL A 135 -15.16 -11.50 -9.97
CA VAL A 135 -13.88 -10.80 -10.21
C VAL A 135 -13.41 -10.12 -8.93
N LEU A 136 -14.28 -9.37 -8.26
CA LEU A 136 -13.97 -8.67 -7.03
C LEU A 136 -13.59 -9.64 -5.90
N GLU A 137 -14.37 -10.69 -5.68
CA GLU A 137 -14.09 -11.74 -4.69
C GLU A 137 -12.72 -12.40 -4.93
N LYS A 138 -12.43 -12.81 -6.17
CA LYS A 138 -11.14 -13.39 -6.55
C LYS A 138 -9.96 -12.39 -6.40
N ALA A 139 -10.22 -11.09 -6.55
CA ALA A 139 -9.22 -10.04 -6.36
C ALA A 139 -8.98 -9.67 -4.89
N GLY A 140 -9.77 -10.23 -3.94
CA GLY A 140 -9.60 -10.03 -2.50
C GLY A 140 -10.56 -9.01 -1.89
N PHE A 141 -11.52 -8.48 -2.67
CA PHE A 141 -12.56 -7.59 -2.13
C PHE A 141 -13.52 -8.36 -1.23
N GLN A 142 -13.91 -7.75 -0.13
CA GLN A 142 -14.91 -8.28 0.80
C GLN A 142 -16.30 -7.75 0.41
N PHE A 143 -17.29 -8.63 0.42
CA PHE A 143 -18.69 -8.24 0.27
C PHE A 143 -19.19 -7.57 1.54
N GLU A 144 -19.74 -6.35 1.42
CA GLU A 144 -20.25 -5.58 2.58
C GLU A 144 -21.77 -5.53 2.66
N GLY A 145 -22.46 -5.74 1.54
CA GLY A 145 -23.92 -5.77 1.55
C GLY A 145 -24.59 -5.50 0.21
N ILE A 146 -25.91 -5.57 0.21
CA ILE A 146 -26.76 -5.21 -0.93
C ILE A 146 -27.37 -3.83 -0.68
N LEU A 147 -27.11 -2.91 -1.58
CA LEU A 147 -27.71 -1.60 -1.63
C LEU A 147 -29.05 -1.73 -2.39
N LYS A 148 -30.14 -1.80 -1.65
CA LYS A 148 -31.49 -2.01 -2.22
C LYS A 148 -31.96 -0.79 -2.98
N ASN A 149 -32.52 -1.02 -4.21
CA ASN A 149 -33.09 0.05 -5.06
C ASN A 149 -32.11 1.20 -5.32
N ASN A 150 -30.81 0.91 -5.40
CA ASN A 150 -29.75 1.93 -5.44
C ASN A 150 -29.49 2.50 -6.85
N ALA A 151 -30.02 1.88 -7.90
CA ALA A 151 -29.83 2.33 -9.28
C ALA A 151 -31.10 2.20 -10.12
N VAL A 152 -31.20 3.02 -11.15
CA VAL A 152 -32.19 2.87 -12.22
C VAL A 152 -31.42 2.70 -13.54
N LYS A 153 -31.68 1.61 -14.26
CA LYS A 153 -31.07 1.31 -15.54
C LYS A 153 -32.17 0.90 -16.54
N ASN A 154 -32.24 1.57 -17.68
CA ASN A 154 -33.27 1.30 -18.69
C ASN A 154 -34.71 1.31 -18.11
N GLY A 155 -35.00 2.21 -17.17
CA GLY A 155 -36.29 2.32 -16.50
C GLY A 155 -36.56 1.26 -15.42
N GLN A 156 -35.64 0.34 -15.16
CA GLN A 156 -35.74 -0.67 -14.11
C GLN A 156 -34.97 -0.25 -12.86
N VAL A 157 -35.62 -0.38 -11.70
CA VAL A 157 -34.97 -0.20 -10.39
C VAL A 157 -34.15 -1.45 -10.07
N LEU A 158 -32.90 -1.26 -9.71
CA LEU A 158 -31.92 -2.32 -9.52
C LEU A 158 -31.21 -2.20 -8.17
N ASP A 159 -30.91 -3.35 -7.60
CA ASP A 159 -30.00 -3.46 -6.45
C ASP A 159 -28.55 -3.42 -6.90
N MET A 160 -27.69 -2.88 -6.06
CA MET A 160 -26.23 -2.96 -6.26
C MET A 160 -25.59 -3.75 -5.13
N ALA A 161 -24.45 -4.38 -5.40
CA ALA A 161 -23.68 -5.11 -4.42
C ALA A 161 -22.44 -4.28 -4.05
N LEU A 162 -22.28 -3.92 -2.78
CA LEU A 162 -21.11 -3.19 -2.30
C LEU A 162 -20.00 -4.16 -1.95
N TYR A 163 -18.85 -3.93 -2.53
CA TYR A 163 -17.61 -4.63 -2.26
C TYR A 163 -16.51 -3.63 -1.92
N ALA A 164 -15.59 -3.98 -1.01
CA ALA A 164 -14.47 -3.16 -0.70
C ALA A 164 -13.18 -3.96 -0.51
N TYR A 165 -12.09 -3.36 -0.93
CA TYR A 165 -10.73 -3.76 -0.59
C TYR A 165 -10.11 -2.66 0.27
N VAL A 166 -10.02 -2.95 1.55
CA VAL A 166 -9.42 -2.03 2.51
C VAL A 166 -7.93 -2.30 2.51
N ARG A 167 -7.14 -1.24 2.37
CA ARG A 167 -5.71 -1.32 2.55
C ARG A 167 -5.46 -1.99 3.90
N GLN A 168 -4.84 -3.13 3.85
CA GLN A 168 -4.30 -3.74 5.05
C GLN A 168 -3.03 -2.98 5.43
N ASP A 169 -3.17 -1.69 5.70
CA ASP A 169 -2.24 -1.08 6.60
C ASP A 169 -2.48 -1.79 7.92
N THR A 170 -1.55 -2.62 8.26
CA THR A 170 -1.27 -2.93 9.64
C THR A 170 -0.79 -1.63 10.31
N GLN A 171 -1.63 -0.60 10.36
CA GLN A 171 -1.48 0.44 11.36
C GLN A 171 -1.97 -0.18 12.67
N LEU A 172 -1.26 -1.21 13.06
CA LEU A 172 -1.25 -1.60 14.45
C LEU A 172 -0.85 -0.34 15.21
N PRO A 173 -1.62 0.07 16.21
CA PRO A 173 -1.44 1.37 16.83
C PRO A 173 -0.02 1.46 17.38
N VAL A 174 0.74 2.40 16.86
CA VAL A 174 2.06 2.73 17.40
C VAL A 174 1.87 3.77 18.51
N ARG A 175 2.48 3.50 19.66
CA ARG A 175 2.46 4.41 20.80
C ARG A 175 3.77 4.34 21.58
N ARG A 176 3.98 5.30 22.48
CA ARG A 176 5.03 5.15 23.49
C ARG A 176 4.74 3.93 24.38
N LEU A 177 5.82 3.22 24.71
CA LEU A 177 5.73 2.09 25.63
C LEU A 177 5.66 2.59 27.07
N TYR A 178 4.92 1.86 27.89
CA TYR A 178 4.92 2.01 29.34
C TYR A 178 6.17 1.36 29.95
N PRO A 179 6.60 1.78 31.16
CA PRO A 179 7.80 1.23 31.79
C PRO A 179 7.81 -0.29 31.92
N GLU A 180 6.65 -0.91 32.15
CA GLU A 180 6.47 -2.35 32.26
C GLU A 180 6.63 -3.10 30.92
N GLU A 181 6.53 -2.43 29.79
CA GLU A 181 6.64 -3.01 28.45
C GLU A 181 8.06 -2.91 27.86
N ILE A 182 8.96 -2.19 28.56
CA ILE A 182 10.32 -1.97 28.05
C ILE A 182 11.09 -3.30 27.94
N GLN A 183 10.87 -4.22 28.88
CA GLN A 183 11.53 -5.52 28.84
C GLN A 183 11.14 -6.30 27.57
N ASP A 184 9.87 -6.28 27.18
CA ASP A 184 9.39 -6.92 25.95
C ASP A 184 10.06 -6.30 24.71
N ALA A 185 10.32 -4.97 24.72
CA ALA A 185 11.02 -4.28 23.65
C ALA A 185 12.50 -4.69 23.56
N LEU A 186 13.17 -4.90 24.69
CA LEU A 186 14.56 -5.37 24.73
C LEU A 186 14.65 -6.82 24.24
N ASP A 187 13.72 -7.67 24.65
CA ASP A 187 13.67 -9.07 24.26
C ASP A 187 13.39 -9.21 22.75
N LEU A 188 12.44 -8.42 22.23
CA LEU A 188 12.19 -8.36 20.78
C LEU A 188 13.42 -7.83 20.02
N SER A 189 14.10 -6.82 20.54
CA SER A 189 15.33 -6.29 19.92
C SER A 189 16.40 -7.36 19.83
N TRP A 190 16.56 -8.16 20.87
CA TRP A 190 17.51 -9.27 20.89
C TRP A 190 17.13 -10.38 19.91
N GLU A 191 15.83 -10.79 19.87
CA GLU A 191 15.32 -11.81 18.97
C GLU A 191 15.62 -11.43 17.51
N VAL A 192 15.26 -10.20 17.11
CA VAL A 192 15.42 -9.72 15.73
C VAL A 192 16.90 -9.51 15.38
N PHE A 193 17.70 -8.98 16.30
CA PHE A 193 19.14 -8.84 16.12
C PHE A 193 19.81 -10.19 15.84
N GLN A 194 19.50 -11.22 16.64
CA GLN A 194 20.05 -12.56 16.45
C GLN A 194 19.71 -13.14 15.08
N GLN A 195 18.52 -12.87 14.58
CA GLN A 195 18.05 -13.41 13.31
C GLN A 195 18.68 -12.73 12.09
N PHE A 196 18.85 -11.40 12.11
CA PHE A 196 19.19 -10.63 10.91
C PHE A 196 20.54 -9.95 10.96
N GLU A 197 21.04 -9.57 12.13
CA GLU A 197 22.25 -8.76 12.26
C GLU A 197 23.44 -9.58 12.81
N ALA A 198 23.21 -10.41 13.83
CA ALA A 198 24.25 -11.20 14.45
C ALA A 198 25.09 -12.06 13.47
N PRO A 199 24.52 -12.61 12.37
CA PRO A 199 25.31 -13.35 11.39
C PRO A 199 26.41 -12.52 10.71
N GLU A 200 26.32 -11.20 10.70
CA GLU A 200 27.29 -10.29 10.10
C GLU A 200 28.28 -9.68 11.11
N TYR A 201 28.13 -10.01 12.40
CA TYR A 201 28.93 -9.46 13.50
C TYR A 201 29.94 -10.47 14.05
N SER A 202 31.03 -9.96 14.63
CA SER A 202 31.95 -10.76 15.41
C SER A 202 31.33 -11.15 16.76
N GLU A 203 31.87 -12.18 17.41
CA GLU A 203 31.48 -12.58 18.77
C GLU A 203 31.53 -11.41 19.76
N GLU A 204 32.58 -10.56 19.66
CA GLU A 204 32.74 -9.34 20.45
C GLU A 204 31.56 -8.38 20.22
N GLY A 205 31.17 -8.15 18.95
CA GLY A 205 30.05 -7.27 18.59
C GLY A 205 28.72 -7.79 19.12
N ILE A 206 28.48 -9.10 19.04
CA ILE A 206 27.28 -9.74 19.58
C ILE A 206 27.20 -9.54 21.10
N GLN A 207 28.32 -9.75 21.80
CA GLN A 207 28.38 -9.56 23.26
C GLN A 207 28.21 -8.09 23.66
N GLU A 208 28.80 -7.16 22.90
CA GLU A 208 28.65 -5.72 23.18
C GLU A 208 27.19 -5.26 22.95
N PHE A 209 26.52 -5.77 21.89
CA PHE A 209 25.10 -5.48 21.71
C PHE A 209 24.25 -6.04 22.85
N ARG A 210 24.47 -7.28 23.28
CA ARG A 210 23.75 -7.87 24.42
C ARG A 210 23.96 -7.06 25.69
N LYS A 211 25.20 -6.69 26.01
CA LYS A 211 25.55 -5.85 27.15
C LYS A 211 24.82 -4.50 27.11
N SER A 212 24.66 -3.93 25.92
CA SER A 212 23.95 -2.66 25.75
C SER A 212 22.45 -2.75 26.05
N LEU A 213 21.83 -3.90 25.84
CA LEU A 213 20.43 -4.17 26.20
C LEU A 213 20.27 -4.41 27.72
N ASP A 214 21.26 -5.04 28.35
CA ASP A 214 21.25 -5.36 29.78
C ASP A 214 21.60 -4.15 30.68
N ASP A 215 22.10 -3.04 30.09
CA ASP A 215 22.45 -1.81 30.79
C ASP A 215 21.18 -1.02 31.19
N LYS A 216 20.75 -1.21 32.45
CA LYS A 216 19.54 -0.57 32.99
C LYS A 216 19.65 0.95 33.11
N GLU A 217 20.84 1.50 33.32
CA GLU A 217 21.04 2.96 33.40
C GLU A 217 20.86 3.60 32.03
N ARG A 218 21.48 3.00 31.01
CA ARG A 218 21.30 3.41 29.61
C ARG A 218 19.82 3.31 29.21
N THR A 219 19.16 2.19 29.49
CA THR A 219 17.78 1.90 29.07
C THR A 219 16.76 2.86 29.66
N ARG A 220 16.97 3.31 30.91
CA ARG A 220 16.10 4.29 31.58
C ARG A 220 16.05 5.66 30.88
N ASN A 221 17.09 6.01 30.14
CA ASN A 221 17.21 7.28 29.42
C ASN A 221 16.71 7.20 27.98
N LEU A 222 16.20 6.04 27.53
CA LEU A 222 15.64 5.85 26.19
C LEU A 222 14.12 6.08 26.21
N LYS A 223 13.61 6.62 25.12
CA LYS A 223 12.17 6.69 24.85
C LYS A 223 11.80 5.58 23.88
N PHE A 224 10.96 4.64 24.30
CA PHE A 224 10.53 3.53 23.49
C PHE A 224 9.16 3.76 22.87
N TYR A 225 9.02 3.36 21.61
CA TYR A 225 7.78 3.28 20.86
C TYR A 225 7.57 1.84 20.43
N GLY A 226 6.34 1.37 20.43
CA GLY A 226 6.02 0.01 20.07
C GLY A 226 4.71 -0.12 19.33
N THR A 227 4.58 -1.22 18.60
CA THR A 227 3.34 -1.63 17.93
C THR A 227 3.01 -3.06 18.31
N PHE A 228 1.71 -3.34 18.49
CA PHE A 228 1.21 -4.59 19.04
C PHE A 228 0.18 -5.23 18.12
N GLU A 229 0.18 -6.54 18.07
CA GLU A 229 -0.92 -7.35 17.53
C GLU A 229 -1.35 -8.33 18.62
N ASP A 230 -2.64 -8.39 18.93
CA ASP A 230 -3.22 -9.25 19.99
C ASP A 230 -2.44 -9.21 21.31
N SER A 231 -2.04 -8.00 21.74
CA SER A 231 -1.22 -7.75 22.94
C SER A 231 0.24 -8.23 22.85
N CYS A 232 0.69 -8.75 21.72
CA CYS A 232 2.09 -9.12 21.49
C CYS A 232 2.83 -7.96 20.84
N LEU A 233 3.96 -7.54 21.39
CA LEU A 233 4.83 -6.55 20.78
C LEU A 233 5.50 -7.16 19.53
N ILE A 234 5.30 -6.49 18.37
CA ILE A 234 5.78 -6.98 17.08
C ILE A 234 6.78 -6.03 16.39
N GLY A 235 6.92 -4.83 16.92
CA GLY A 235 7.91 -3.87 16.46
C GLY A 235 8.20 -2.82 17.52
N THR A 236 9.45 -2.38 17.60
CA THR A 236 9.91 -1.35 18.55
C THR A 236 10.91 -0.42 17.90
N LEU A 237 10.89 0.84 18.34
CA LEU A 237 11.88 1.87 18.04
C LEU A 237 12.24 2.58 19.33
N CYS A 238 13.53 2.76 19.63
CA CYS A 238 13.94 3.54 20.78
C CYS A 238 14.81 4.74 20.39
N MET A 239 14.62 5.82 21.13
CA MET A 239 15.31 7.10 20.94
C MET A 239 16.21 7.43 22.11
N ARG A 240 17.42 7.85 21.80
CA ARG A 240 18.37 8.48 22.71
C ARG A 240 18.40 9.98 22.43
N GLU A 241 18.33 10.78 23.48
CA GLU A 241 18.48 12.23 23.34
C GLU A 241 19.90 12.62 22.86
N PRO A 242 20.08 13.68 22.02
CA PRO A 242 19.03 14.63 21.58
C PRO A 242 18.37 14.26 20.23
N GLN A 243 18.10 13.16 19.76
CA GLN A 243 17.43 12.74 18.50
C GLN A 243 18.25 11.69 17.74
N HIS A 244 18.79 10.74 18.48
CA HIS A 244 19.48 9.60 17.90
C HIS A 244 18.64 8.33 18.05
N ILE A 245 18.37 7.61 16.95
CA ILE A 245 17.73 6.30 17.00
C ILE A 245 18.71 5.31 17.61
N GLY A 246 18.36 4.78 18.78
CA GLY A 246 19.19 3.84 19.52
C GLY A 246 18.92 2.36 19.19
N GLY A 247 17.77 2.06 18.59
CA GLY A 247 17.37 0.73 18.14
C GLY A 247 16.07 0.78 17.36
N PHE A 248 15.91 -0.13 16.37
CA PHE A 248 14.73 -0.16 15.51
C PHE A 248 14.53 -1.58 14.96
N PHE A 249 13.57 -2.30 15.51
CA PHE A 249 13.39 -3.72 15.25
C PHE A 249 11.93 -4.06 14.97
N VAL A 250 11.71 -4.90 13.97
CA VAL A 250 10.38 -5.41 13.57
C VAL A 250 10.50 -6.91 13.34
N LYS A 251 9.61 -7.71 13.93
CA LYS A 251 9.58 -9.17 13.74
C LYS A 251 9.51 -9.54 12.26
N ALA A 252 10.15 -10.66 11.88
CA ALA A 252 10.30 -11.13 10.51
C ALA A 252 8.99 -11.15 9.73
N ASP A 253 7.94 -11.74 10.30
CA ASP A 253 6.63 -11.90 9.66
C ASP A 253 5.91 -10.57 9.41
N TYR A 254 6.39 -9.48 10.01
CA TYR A 254 5.80 -8.14 9.93
C TYR A 254 6.66 -7.15 9.15
N GLN A 255 7.83 -7.55 8.68
CA GLN A 255 8.69 -6.73 7.83
C GLN A 255 8.07 -6.53 6.43
N GLY A 256 8.41 -5.43 5.75
CA GLY A 256 7.85 -5.10 4.44
C GLY A 256 6.38 -4.65 4.44
N LYS A 257 5.70 -4.64 5.61
CA LYS A 257 4.28 -4.27 5.75
C LYS A 257 4.05 -2.82 6.21
N GLY A 258 5.06 -1.96 6.14
CA GLY A 258 4.96 -0.53 6.49
C GLY A 258 5.09 -0.21 7.99
N LEU A 259 5.23 -1.20 8.89
CA LEU A 259 5.31 -0.97 10.34
C LEU A 259 6.51 -0.13 10.75
N GLY A 260 7.66 -0.33 10.11
CA GLY A 260 8.83 0.48 10.35
C GLY A 260 8.55 1.97 10.09
N ARG A 261 7.93 2.29 8.96
CA ARG A 261 7.53 3.67 8.66
C ARG A 261 6.55 4.22 9.68
N ALA A 262 5.55 3.43 10.10
CA ALA A 262 4.58 3.84 11.11
C ALA A 262 5.22 4.14 12.47
N LEU A 263 6.20 3.32 12.90
CA LEU A 263 7.00 3.54 14.11
C LEU A 263 7.79 4.86 14.01
N PHE A 264 8.50 5.06 12.89
CA PHE A 264 9.28 6.28 12.66
C PHE A 264 8.39 7.53 12.58
N ASP A 265 7.29 7.48 11.80
CA ASP A 265 6.37 8.61 11.65
C ASP A 265 5.62 8.97 12.94
N THR A 266 5.38 7.99 13.81
CA THR A 266 4.77 8.25 15.13
C THR A 266 5.78 8.86 16.09
N MET A 267 7.00 8.29 16.14
CA MET A 267 8.08 8.80 16.98
C MET A 267 8.41 10.27 16.65
N ARG A 268 8.58 10.61 15.37
CA ARG A 268 8.99 11.97 14.98
C ARG A 268 7.97 13.06 15.33
N LYS A 269 6.69 12.72 15.58
CA LYS A 269 5.67 13.69 16.03
C LYS A 269 5.95 14.24 17.44
N ASP A 270 6.73 13.52 18.23
CA ASP A 270 7.12 13.94 19.58
C ASP A 270 8.32 14.90 19.59
N TYR A 271 8.84 15.30 18.41
CA TYR A 271 10.01 16.16 18.27
C TYR A 271 9.72 17.36 17.36
N ASP A 272 10.05 18.55 17.84
CA ASP A 272 9.88 19.80 17.09
C ASP A 272 10.85 19.90 15.91
N LYS A 273 12.12 19.50 16.13
CA LYS A 273 13.13 19.42 15.07
C LYS A 273 13.00 18.08 14.34
N GLN A 274 13.02 18.13 13.03
CA GLN A 274 12.90 16.94 12.20
C GLN A 274 14.25 16.38 11.72
N GLU A 275 15.32 16.64 12.46
CA GLU A 275 16.64 16.07 12.21
C GLU A 275 16.89 14.88 13.13
N PHE A 276 17.14 13.71 12.55
CA PHE A 276 17.40 12.48 13.30
C PHE A 276 18.69 11.83 12.82
N THR A 277 19.43 11.19 13.72
CA THR A 277 20.62 10.41 13.38
C THR A 277 20.46 8.96 13.78
N VAL A 278 21.22 8.09 13.13
CA VAL A 278 21.30 6.66 13.46
C VAL A 278 22.68 6.13 13.10
N ASN A 279 23.13 5.14 13.83
CA ASN A 279 24.22 4.25 13.44
C ASN A 279 23.59 2.95 12.90
N SER A 280 23.38 2.90 11.59
CA SER A 280 22.70 1.78 10.94
C SER A 280 23.59 0.55 10.87
N SER A 281 23.10 -0.62 11.27
CA SER A 281 23.79 -1.89 10.94
C SER A 281 23.87 -2.08 9.42
N PRO A 282 24.83 -2.87 8.89
CA PRO A 282 24.92 -3.16 7.46
C PRO A 282 23.58 -3.67 6.88
N TYR A 283 22.88 -4.53 7.61
CA TYR A 283 21.55 -5.04 7.24
C TYR A 283 20.51 -3.94 7.06
N ALA A 284 20.52 -2.89 7.89
CA ALA A 284 19.45 -1.88 7.95
C ALA A 284 19.69 -0.65 7.08
N VAL A 285 20.86 -0.47 6.44
CA VAL A 285 21.18 0.72 5.61
C VAL A 285 20.10 1.00 4.58
N GLU A 286 19.68 0.00 3.80
CA GLU A 286 18.63 0.16 2.79
C GLU A 286 17.27 0.51 3.40
N ILE A 287 16.97 0.00 4.59
CA ILE A 287 15.72 0.31 5.32
C ILE A 287 15.69 1.81 5.68
N TYR A 288 16.81 2.34 6.19
CA TYR A 288 16.93 3.76 6.53
C TYR A 288 16.93 4.66 5.29
N ARG A 289 17.54 4.25 4.18
CA ARG A 289 17.43 4.96 2.89
C ARG A 289 15.97 5.09 2.44
N HIS A 290 15.19 4.02 2.53
CA HIS A 290 13.76 4.04 2.21
C HIS A 290 12.91 4.92 3.17
N LEU A 291 13.40 5.17 4.38
CA LEU A 291 12.79 6.11 5.31
C LEU A 291 13.18 7.56 5.02
N GLY A 292 14.20 7.80 4.18
CA GLY A 292 14.69 9.12 3.80
C GLY A 292 15.97 9.56 4.53
N PHE A 293 16.71 8.62 5.13
CA PHE A 293 18.04 8.89 5.70
C PHE A 293 19.10 8.85 4.61
N GLU A 294 20.12 9.71 4.77
CA GLU A 294 21.32 9.74 3.94
C GLU A 294 22.54 9.38 4.78
N GLU A 295 23.51 8.69 4.19
CA GLU A 295 24.79 8.37 4.82
C GLU A 295 25.59 9.64 5.03
N THR A 296 26.16 9.80 6.23
CA THR A 296 27.03 10.94 6.55
C THR A 296 28.51 10.57 6.62
N ASP A 297 28.82 9.27 6.66
CA ASP A 297 30.17 8.74 6.64
C ASP A 297 30.14 7.28 6.13
N THR A 298 31.33 6.72 5.86
CA THR A 298 31.50 5.31 5.50
C THR A 298 31.26 4.39 6.70
N GLU A 299 31.12 3.08 6.42
CA GLU A 299 31.00 2.04 7.45
C GLU A 299 32.16 2.09 8.44
N GLN A 300 31.86 1.99 9.72
CA GLN A 300 32.80 2.01 10.85
C GLN A 300 32.61 0.76 11.72
N THR A 301 33.64 0.44 12.50
CA THR A 301 33.57 -0.65 13.50
C THR A 301 34.09 -0.14 14.83
N VAL A 302 33.28 -0.29 15.88
CA VAL A 302 33.65 0.06 17.28
C VAL A 302 33.20 -1.08 18.20
N ASN A 303 34.14 -1.63 18.98
CA ASN A 303 33.91 -2.78 19.87
C ASN A 303 33.21 -3.97 19.17
N GLY A 304 33.60 -4.26 17.94
CA GLY A 304 33.01 -5.31 17.13
C GLY A 304 31.63 -4.98 16.51
N ILE A 305 31.05 -3.84 16.83
CA ILE A 305 29.80 -3.36 16.22
C ILE A 305 30.13 -2.62 14.93
N ARG A 306 29.59 -3.11 13.79
CA ARG A 306 29.69 -2.48 12.48
C ARG A 306 28.49 -1.58 12.25
N PHE A 307 28.72 -0.36 11.78
CA PHE A 307 27.63 0.57 11.48
C PHE A 307 28.01 1.63 10.44
N THR A 308 27.03 2.14 9.74
CA THR A 308 27.12 3.32 8.89
C THR A 308 26.37 4.48 9.53
N PRO A 309 27.03 5.63 9.80
CA PRO A 309 26.33 6.81 10.32
C PRO A 309 25.39 7.39 9.26
N MET A 310 24.13 7.64 9.64
CA MET A 310 23.12 8.18 8.72
C MET A 310 22.33 9.32 9.40
N LYS A 311 21.79 10.23 8.57
CA LYS A 311 21.00 11.38 9.01
C LYS A 311 19.74 11.53 8.17
N TYR A 312 18.63 11.86 8.84
CA TYR A 312 17.37 12.33 8.26
C TYR A 312 17.26 13.84 8.48
N THR A 313 16.86 14.60 7.43
CA THR A 313 16.71 16.08 7.46
C THR A 313 15.40 16.55 6.91
#